data_744feb9a9c7f3bc8456131a01e29966d
#
_entry.id   744feb9a9c7f3bc8456131a01e29966d
#
_cell.length_a   1.000
_cell.length_b   1.000
_cell.length_c   1.000
_cell.angle_alpha   90.00
_cell.angle_beta   90.00
_cell.angle_gamma   90.00
#
_symmetry.space_group_name_H-M   'P 1'
#
loop_
_entity.id
_entity.type
_entity.pdbx_description
1 polymer ?
#
loop_
_entity_poly.entity_id
_entity_poly.type
_entity_poly.pdbx_seq_one_letter_code
_entity_poly.pdbx_strand_id
1 'polypeptide(L)'
;MMSPRTETTLRIVAPLAVGLIVLGAWQFLVSVVGVSDYLLPSPASIVDALIASWDSIVQATIITGTNALIGLVVGSLLGIALAALAARWRAVDRMSAPVIAALAVVPIVALAPVLNSMFGADSQFGRQAIAALASFVPVFLNTLRGFRQTTPVHRELMRAYAATPGQVLRSLTLPTARPFILTGIRIASSLAVISALVAEYFGGPRGGLGSLISTSAASSAYARAWAYVVASIALGLLFYLATLALERLVLRGRGSGDRTSGARTPGTRTTGTSTVSTTSTTVSH
;
A
#
# COMPACT_ATOMS: atom_id res chain seq x y z
N MET A 1 6.75 -35.66 6.85
CA MET A 1 5.61 -34.70 6.77
C MET A 1 5.60 -33.91 8.08
N MET A 2 5.91 -32.63 8.05
CA MET A 2 5.85 -31.77 9.26
C MET A 2 4.38 -31.50 9.60
N SER A 3 4.07 -31.44 10.91
CA SER A 3 2.70 -31.16 11.34
C SER A 3 2.30 -29.71 10.97
N PRO A 4 1.02 -29.45 10.68
CA PRO A 4 0.58 -28.09 10.31
C PRO A 4 0.84 -27.02 11.36
N ARG A 5 0.99 -27.41 12.63
CA ARG A 5 1.42 -26.54 13.73
C ARG A 5 2.89 -26.12 13.59
N THR A 6 3.77 -27.03 13.18
CA THR A 6 5.20 -26.76 12.98
C THR A 6 5.44 -25.80 11.83
N GLU A 7 4.68 -25.90 10.73
CA GLU A 7 4.78 -24.96 9.62
C GLU A 7 4.33 -23.53 9.98
N THR A 8 3.27 -23.39 10.79
CA THR A 8 2.80 -22.07 11.23
C THR A 8 3.80 -21.42 12.19
N THR A 9 4.40 -22.22 13.09
CA THR A 9 5.41 -21.73 14.02
C THR A 9 6.68 -21.31 13.27
N LEU A 10 7.15 -22.10 12.30
CA LEU A 10 8.31 -21.75 11.48
C LEU A 10 8.10 -20.46 10.67
N ARG A 11 6.89 -20.21 10.14
CA ARG A 11 6.57 -19.00 9.37
C ARG A 11 6.69 -17.71 10.19
N ILE A 12 6.54 -17.78 11.52
CA ILE A 12 6.68 -16.62 12.42
C ILE A 12 8.06 -16.58 13.05
N VAL A 13 8.57 -17.72 13.52
CA VAL A 13 9.85 -17.79 14.24
C VAL A 13 11.04 -17.56 13.31
N ALA A 14 11.01 -18.07 12.07
CA ALA A 14 12.13 -17.92 11.15
C ALA A 14 12.46 -16.45 10.81
N PRO A 15 11.51 -15.58 10.42
CA PRO A 15 11.82 -14.17 10.15
C PRO A 15 12.26 -13.41 11.42
N LEU A 16 11.72 -13.73 12.59
CA LEU A 16 12.15 -13.14 13.87
C LEU A 16 13.58 -13.57 14.23
N ALA A 17 13.90 -14.85 14.06
CA ALA A 17 15.26 -15.36 14.30
C ALA A 17 16.27 -14.70 13.35
N VAL A 18 15.95 -14.58 12.07
CA VAL A 18 16.81 -13.88 11.10
C VAL A 18 16.99 -12.41 11.49
N GLY A 19 15.93 -11.73 11.89
CA GLY A 19 16.00 -10.34 12.36
C GLY A 19 16.92 -10.18 13.58
N LEU A 20 16.80 -11.08 14.58
CA LEU A 20 17.64 -11.07 15.77
C LEU A 20 19.11 -11.39 15.44
N ILE A 21 19.37 -12.33 14.53
CA ILE A 21 20.72 -12.66 14.06
C ILE A 21 21.36 -11.45 13.38
N VAL A 22 20.62 -10.75 12.50
CA VAL A 22 21.11 -9.56 11.82
C VAL A 22 21.41 -8.43 12.81
N LEU A 23 20.51 -8.17 13.76
CA LEU A 23 20.73 -7.16 14.81
C LEU A 23 21.91 -7.53 15.71
N GLY A 24 22.05 -8.79 16.09
CA GLY A 24 23.18 -9.29 16.87
C GLY A 24 24.51 -9.18 16.13
N ALA A 25 24.51 -9.54 14.84
CA ALA A 25 25.69 -9.39 13.98
C ALA A 25 26.08 -7.90 13.81
N TRP A 26 25.10 -7.01 13.65
CA TRP A 26 25.34 -5.57 13.60
C TRP A 26 25.94 -5.06 14.92
N GLN A 27 25.32 -5.38 16.06
CA GLN A 27 25.83 -5.01 17.38
C GLN A 27 27.27 -5.54 17.59
N PHE A 28 27.53 -6.80 17.25
CA PHE A 28 28.84 -7.42 17.33
C PHE A 28 29.87 -6.69 16.45
N LEU A 29 29.51 -6.39 15.19
CA LEU A 29 30.37 -5.69 14.26
C LEU A 29 30.80 -4.33 14.81
N VAL A 30 29.88 -3.54 15.37
CA VAL A 30 30.19 -2.22 15.94
C VAL A 30 30.99 -2.33 17.22
N SER A 31 30.62 -3.25 18.15
CA SER A 31 31.23 -3.33 19.48
C SER A 31 32.58 -4.01 19.50
N VAL A 32 32.81 -5.03 18.64
CA VAL A 32 34.02 -5.88 18.67
C VAL A 32 35.02 -5.48 17.58
N VAL A 33 34.55 -5.15 16.38
CA VAL A 33 35.41 -4.70 15.27
C VAL A 33 35.82 -3.23 15.45
N GLY A 34 35.13 -2.47 16.32
CA GLY A 34 35.47 -1.10 16.65
C GLY A 34 35.09 -0.12 15.52
N VAL A 35 34.00 -0.40 14.78
CA VAL A 35 33.49 0.53 13.80
C VAL A 35 33.06 1.81 14.52
N SER A 36 33.61 2.94 14.09
CA SER A 36 33.30 4.25 14.69
C SER A 36 31.79 4.53 14.63
N ASP A 37 31.21 5.01 15.74
CA ASP A 37 29.81 5.46 15.83
C ASP A 37 29.46 6.53 14.78
N TYR A 38 30.46 7.22 14.26
CA TYR A 38 30.33 8.15 13.13
C TYR A 38 29.95 7.45 11.82
N LEU A 39 30.44 6.23 11.59
CA LEU A 39 30.13 5.47 10.38
C LEU A 39 28.85 4.67 10.52
N LEU A 40 28.70 4.00 11.68
CA LEU A 40 27.55 3.14 11.95
C LEU A 40 27.26 3.10 13.45
N PRO A 41 26.23 3.80 13.96
CA PRO A 41 25.83 3.74 15.34
C PRO A 41 25.42 2.31 15.74
N SER A 42 25.70 1.92 16.99
CA SER A 42 25.28 0.63 17.49
C SER A 42 23.75 0.59 17.69
N PRO A 43 23.10 -0.57 17.55
CA PRO A 43 21.69 -0.73 17.90
C PRO A 43 21.37 -0.25 19.32
N ALA A 44 22.26 -0.50 20.29
CA ALA A 44 22.09 -0.01 21.66
C ALA A 44 22.06 1.51 21.75
N SER A 45 23.01 2.22 21.10
CA SER A 45 23.03 3.68 21.10
C SER A 45 21.83 4.31 20.39
N ILE A 46 21.27 3.61 19.40
CA ILE A 46 20.01 4.03 18.73
C ILE A 46 18.83 3.92 19.69
N VAL A 47 18.73 2.84 20.48
CA VAL A 47 17.69 2.67 21.48
C VAL A 47 17.80 3.74 22.58
N ASP A 48 19.00 4.02 23.08
CA ASP A 48 19.22 5.07 24.06
C ASP A 48 18.82 6.46 23.50
N ALA A 49 19.17 6.75 22.25
CA ALA A 49 18.77 7.98 21.56
C ALA A 49 17.26 8.07 21.35
N LEU A 50 16.60 6.94 21.10
CA LEU A 50 15.14 6.82 20.95
C LEU A 50 14.43 7.19 22.25
N ILE A 51 14.91 6.67 23.38
CA ILE A 51 14.38 6.98 24.72
C ILE A 51 14.65 8.44 25.08
N ALA A 52 15.86 8.91 24.88
CA ALA A 52 16.27 10.28 25.23
C ALA A 52 15.57 11.35 24.38
N SER A 53 15.15 11.03 23.15
CA SER A 53 14.49 11.98 22.24
C SER A 53 12.99 11.71 22.07
N TRP A 54 12.36 10.95 22.95
CA TRP A 54 10.98 10.47 22.81
C TRP A 54 9.98 11.59 22.52
N ASP A 55 9.98 12.67 23.27
CA ASP A 55 9.06 13.79 23.09
C ASP A 55 9.21 14.45 21.72
N SER A 56 10.45 14.63 21.27
CA SER A 56 10.74 15.17 19.94
C SER A 56 10.27 14.22 18.83
N ILE A 57 10.45 12.91 19.03
CA ILE A 57 9.99 11.87 18.08
C ILE A 57 8.48 11.91 17.96
N VAL A 58 7.75 11.97 19.07
CA VAL A 58 6.27 12.00 19.06
C VAL A 58 5.77 13.24 18.32
N GLN A 59 6.30 14.42 18.65
CA GLN A 59 5.92 15.67 17.98
C GLN A 59 6.22 15.63 16.48
N ALA A 60 7.42 15.20 16.09
CA ALA A 60 7.80 15.09 14.70
C ALA A 60 6.97 14.06 13.94
N THR A 61 6.62 12.93 14.59
CA THR A 61 5.77 11.89 14.02
C THR A 61 4.37 12.43 13.74
N ILE A 62 3.81 13.25 14.62
CA ILE A 62 2.50 13.89 14.40
C ILE A 62 2.56 14.83 13.20
N ILE A 63 3.61 15.64 13.05
CA ILE A 63 3.78 16.58 11.93
C ILE A 63 3.89 15.80 10.61
N THR A 64 4.81 14.84 10.52
CA THR A 64 5.01 14.03 9.32
C THR A 64 3.75 13.21 9.00
N GLY A 65 3.14 12.60 10.03
CA GLY A 65 1.92 11.82 9.89
C GLY A 65 0.74 12.66 9.36
N THR A 66 0.60 13.88 9.85
CA THR A 66 -0.44 14.81 9.38
C THR A 66 -0.21 15.21 7.92
N ASN A 67 1.03 15.55 7.54
CA ASN A 67 1.39 15.87 6.16
C ASN A 67 1.12 14.70 5.21
N ALA A 68 1.54 13.50 5.61
CA ALA A 68 1.30 12.27 4.84
C ALA A 68 -0.20 11.94 4.73
N LEU A 69 -0.97 12.10 5.82
CA LEU A 69 -2.40 11.83 5.83
C LEU A 69 -3.18 12.78 4.92
N ILE A 70 -2.92 14.08 5.04
CA ILE A 70 -3.56 15.09 4.17
C ILE A 70 -3.20 14.80 2.71
N GLY A 71 -1.93 14.54 2.42
CA GLY A 71 -1.47 14.18 1.07
C GLY A 71 -2.13 12.90 0.56
N LEU A 72 -2.23 11.85 1.38
CA LEU A 72 -2.90 10.60 1.03
C LEU A 72 -4.38 10.81 0.71
N VAL A 73 -5.09 11.57 1.54
CA VAL A 73 -6.53 11.82 1.36
C VAL A 73 -6.77 12.65 0.09
N VAL A 74 -6.07 13.77 -0.07
CA VAL A 74 -6.21 14.64 -1.23
C VAL A 74 -5.82 13.92 -2.51
N GLY A 75 -4.65 13.26 -2.54
CA GLY A 75 -4.18 12.50 -3.69
C GLY A 75 -5.12 11.35 -4.06
N SER A 76 -5.67 10.64 -3.06
CA SER A 76 -6.63 9.57 -3.28
C SER A 76 -7.95 10.08 -3.86
N LEU A 77 -8.50 11.16 -3.31
CA LEU A 77 -9.74 11.76 -3.83
C LEU A 77 -9.58 12.23 -5.27
N LEU A 78 -8.50 12.94 -5.58
CA LEU A 78 -8.19 13.39 -6.94
C LEU A 78 -7.96 12.20 -7.89
N GLY A 79 -7.23 11.17 -7.44
CA GLY A 79 -6.97 9.96 -8.22
C GLY A 79 -8.25 9.19 -8.55
N ILE A 80 -9.13 8.99 -7.57
CA ILE A 80 -10.42 8.32 -7.77
C ILE A 80 -11.31 9.15 -8.69
N ALA A 81 -11.41 10.47 -8.48
CA ALA A 81 -12.22 11.37 -9.29
C ALA A 81 -11.77 11.36 -10.75
N LEU A 82 -10.47 11.54 -11.01
CA LEU A 82 -9.94 11.53 -12.38
C LEU A 82 -10.09 10.16 -13.03
N ALA A 83 -9.90 9.05 -12.29
CA ALA A 83 -10.12 7.70 -12.80
C ALA A 83 -11.59 7.47 -13.17
N ALA A 84 -12.55 8.00 -12.41
CA ALA A 84 -13.97 7.93 -12.73
C ALA A 84 -14.31 8.74 -14.02
N LEU A 85 -13.73 9.93 -14.16
CA LEU A 85 -13.86 10.72 -15.39
C LEU A 85 -13.25 10.00 -16.60
N ALA A 86 -12.04 9.45 -16.45
CA ALA A 86 -11.37 8.71 -17.52
C ALA A 86 -12.15 7.43 -17.92
N ALA A 87 -12.72 6.73 -16.94
CA ALA A 87 -13.57 5.58 -17.21
C ALA A 87 -14.87 5.96 -17.97
N ARG A 88 -15.37 7.18 -17.79
CA ARG A 88 -16.62 7.69 -18.42
C ARG A 88 -16.40 8.31 -19.79
N TRP A 89 -15.28 9.01 -20.01
CA TRP A 89 -15.00 9.77 -21.23
C TRP A 89 -13.69 9.34 -21.88
N ARG A 90 -13.77 8.81 -23.10
CA ARG A 90 -12.59 8.37 -23.87
C ARG A 90 -11.57 9.49 -24.11
N ALA A 91 -12.01 10.74 -24.24
CA ALA A 91 -11.11 11.89 -24.40
C ALA A 91 -10.23 12.06 -23.15
N VAL A 92 -10.83 12.06 -21.95
CA VAL A 92 -10.11 12.16 -20.67
C VAL A 92 -9.13 10.99 -20.52
N ASP A 93 -9.56 9.79 -20.88
CA ASP A 93 -8.71 8.60 -20.82
C ASP A 93 -7.46 8.73 -21.69
N ARG A 94 -7.62 9.13 -22.93
CA ARG A 94 -6.49 9.34 -23.87
C ARG A 94 -5.55 10.46 -23.41
N MET A 95 -6.09 11.53 -22.84
CA MET A 95 -5.31 12.67 -22.33
C MET A 95 -4.61 12.34 -20.99
N SER A 96 -5.23 11.53 -20.13
CA SER A 96 -4.66 11.20 -18.83
C SER A 96 -3.43 10.31 -18.94
N ALA A 97 -3.37 9.41 -19.92
CA ALA A 97 -2.26 8.46 -20.05
C ALA A 97 -0.87 9.14 -20.14
N PRO A 98 -0.61 10.12 -21.04
CA PRO A 98 0.70 10.79 -21.08
C PRO A 98 0.96 11.66 -19.84
N VAL A 99 -0.09 12.28 -19.27
CA VAL A 99 0.06 13.08 -18.04
C VAL A 99 0.46 12.22 -16.86
N ILE A 100 -0.21 11.08 -16.66
CA ILE A 100 0.13 10.14 -15.58
C ILE A 100 1.53 9.56 -15.78
N ALA A 101 1.92 9.23 -17.02
CA ALA A 101 3.27 8.77 -17.32
C ALA A 101 4.32 9.84 -16.98
N ALA A 102 4.07 11.10 -17.31
CA ALA A 102 4.94 12.21 -16.94
C ALA A 102 5.04 12.37 -15.43
N LEU A 103 3.91 12.38 -14.70
CA LEU A 103 3.87 12.49 -13.24
C LEU A 103 4.59 11.35 -12.53
N ALA A 104 4.53 10.13 -13.08
CA ALA A 104 5.22 8.97 -12.51
C ALA A 104 6.76 9.06 -12.58
N VAL A 105 7.30 9.88 -13.47
CA VAL A 105 8.74 10.06 -13.67
C VAL A 105 9.27 11.33 -12.97
N VAL A 106 8.38 12.19 -12.47
CA VAL A 106 8.79 13.43 -11.79
C VAL A 106 9.65 13.09 -10.56
N PRO A 107 10.89 13.64 -10.47
CA PRO A 107 11.74 13.38 -9.31
C PRO A 107 11.25 14.20 -8.10
N ILE A 108 10.52 13.52 -7.20
CA ILE A 108 9.93 14.13 -5.99
C ILE A 108 10.97 14.89 -5.17
N VAL A 109 12.20 14.35 -5.10
CA VAL A 109 13.32 14.97 -4.37
C VAL A 109 13.65 16.37 -4.91
N ALA A 110 13.55 16.57 -6.23
CA ALA A 110 13.83 17.85 -6.86
C ALA A 110 12.69 18.89 -6.66
N LEU A 111 11.45 18.41 -6.46
CA LEU A 111 10.31 19.29 -6.23
C LEU A 111 10.31 19.91 -4.83
N ALA A 112 10.85 19.23 -3.83
CA ALA A 112 10.78 19.66 -2.44
C ALA A 112 11.40 21.06 -2.21
N PRO A 113 12.64 21.36 -2.64
CA PRO A 113 13.22 22.70 -2.50
C PRO A 113 12.44 23.75 -3.28
N VAL A 114 11.96 23.43 -4.48
CA VAL A 114 11.21 24.36 -5.34
C VAL A 114 9.90 24.78 -4.67
N LEU A 115 9.10 23.81 -4.21
CA LEU A 115 7.83 24.10 -3.55
C LEU A 115 8.03 24.83 -2.22
N ASN A 116 9.07 24.50 -1.46
CA ASN A 116 9.39 25.22 -0.25
C ASN A 116 9.81 26.69 -0.53
N SER A 117 10.52 26.95 -1.63
CA SER A 117 10.85 28.31 -2.04
C SER A 117 9.62 29.10 -2.51
N MET A 118 8.68 28.44 -3.19
CA MET A 118 7.47 29.08 -3.70
C MET A 118 6.44 29.40 -2.61
N PHE A 119 6.23 28.47 -1.67
CA PHE A 119 5.18 28.58 -0.63
C PHE A 119 5.72 29.02 0.74
N GLY A 120 7.02 29.20 0.85
CA GLY A 120 7.72 29.53 2.10
C GLY A 120 8.06 28.28 2.92
N ALA A 121 9.24 28.31 3.55
CA ALA A 121 9.73 27.20 4.38
C ALA A 121 8.84 26.92 5.60
N ASP A 122 8.02 27.87 6.03
CA ASP A 122 7.06 27.75 7.14
C ASP A 122 5.77 26.99 6.76
N SER A 123 5.46 26.94 5.47
CA SER A 123 4.23 26.31 4.98
C SER A 123 4.36 24.80 4.91
N GLN A 124 3.39 24.09 5.46
CA GLN A 124 3.26 22.63 5.29
C GLN A 124 2.73 22.26 3.91
N PHE A 125 2.21 23.23 3.14
CA PHE A 125 1.54 23.01 1.87
C PHE A 125 2.43 22.28 0.86
N GLY A 126 3.70 22.69 0.69
CA GLY A 126 4.63 22.03 -0.23
C GLY A 126 4.81 20.54 0.08
N ARG A 127 4.94 20.18 1.36
CA ARG A 127 5.09 18.79 1.84
C ARG A 127 3.83 17.96 1.59
N GLN A 128 2.67 18.54 1.89
CA GLN A 128 1.36 17.92 1.63
C GLN A 128 1.10 17.74 0.14
N ALA A 129 1.46 18.72 -0.70
CA ALA A 129 1.32 18.65 -2.15
C ALA A 129 2.18 17.53 -2.77
N ILE A 130 3.43 17.38 -2.29
CA ILE A 130 4.32 16.28 -2.72
C ILE A 130 3.73 14.92 -2.31
N ALA A 131 3.26 14.77 -1.08
CA ALA A 131 2.62 13.55 -0.61
C ALA A 131 1.32 13.25 -1.39
N ALA A 132 0.56 14.29 -1.76
CA ALA A 132 -0.65 14.14 -2.58
C ALA A 132 -0.31 13.67 -4.00
N LEU A 133 0.72 14.24 -4.61
CA LEU A 133 1.19 13.83 -5.94
C LEU A 133 1.64 12.36 -5.96
N ALA A 134 2.41 11.95 -4.96
CA ALA A 134 2.89 10.58 -4.82
C ALA A 134 1.75 9.57 -4.59
N SER A 135 0.69 10.00 -3.91
CA SER A 135 -0.49 9.18 -3.65
C SER A 135 -1.42 9.10 -4.84
N PHE A 136 -1.51 10.17 -5.63
CA PHE A 136 -2.43 10.32 -6.76
C PHE A 136 -2.21 9.25 -7.84
N VAL A 137 -0.98 9.04 -8.27
CA VAL A 137 -0.64 8.14 -9.39
C VAL A 137 -1.08 6.68 -9.12
N PRO A 138 -0.67 6.03 -8.01
CA PRO A 138 -1.06 4.65 -7.75
C PRO A 138 -2.56 4.48 -7.53
N VAL A 139 -3.23 5.47 -6.90
CA VAL A 139 -4.67 5.42 -6.70
C VAL A 139 -5.41 5.56 -8.02
N PHE A 140 -5.02 6.52 -8.88
CA PHE A 140 -5.59 6.68 -10.21
C PHE A 140 -5.48 5.39 -11.04
N LEU A 141 -4.27 4.83 -11.17
CA LEU A 141 -4.02 3.65 -11.99
C LEU A 141 -4.81 2.43 -11.52
N ASN A 142 -4.81 2.17 -10.21
CA ASN A 142 -5.55 1.04 -9.67
C ASN A 142 -7.07 1.24 -9.78
N THR A 143 -7.57 2.43 -9.49
CA THR A 143 -9.00 2.76 -9.62
C THR A 143 -9.48 2.60 -11.06
N LEU A 144 -8.72 3.13 -12.04
CA LEU A 144 -9.05 3.01 -13.45
C LEU A 144 -9.06 1.54 -13.90
N ARG A 145 -8.08 0.74 -13.47
CA ARG A 145 -8.08 -0.72 -13.69
C ARG A 145 -9.34 -1.36 -13.11
N GLY A 146 -9.71 -1.01 -11.89
CA GLY A 146 -10.90 -1.53 -11.23
C GLY A 146 -12.20 -1.22 -11.99
N PHE A 147 -12.37 0.00 -12.49
CA PHE A 147 -13.53 0.37 -13.31
C PHE A 147 -13.61 -0.38 -14.64
N ARG A 148 -12.49 -0.87 -15.16
CA ARG A 148 -12.39 -1.64 -16.39
C ARG A 148 -12.54 -3.15 -16.21
N GLN A 149 -12.60 -3.66 -14.97
CA GLN A 149 -12.72 -5.10 -14.69
C GLN A 149 -14.11 -5.70 -14.92
N THR A 150 -15.10 -4.87 -15.25
CA THR A 150 -16.44 -5.37 -15.57
C THR A 150 -16.42 -6.15 -16.88
N THR A 151 -16.81 -7.44 -16.83
CA THR A 151 -16.87 -8.30 -18.01
C THR A 151 -17.99 -7.90 -18.97
N PRO A 152 -17.85 -8.14 -20.30
CA PRO A 152 -18.92 -7.90 -21.27
C PRO A 152 -20.23 -8.58 -20.88
N VAL A 153 -20.17 -9.84 -20.41
CA VAL A 153 -21.32 -10.63 -19.98
C VAL A 153 -22.13 -9.93 -18.88
N HIS A 154 -21.45 -9.40 -17.84
CA HIS A 154 -22.14 -8.67 -16.78
C HIS A 154 -22.81 -7.39 -17.29
N ARG A 155 -22.21 -6.72 -18.26
CA ARG A 155 -22.80 -5.51 -18.86
C ARG A 155 -24.01 -5.84 -19.73
N GLU A 156 -23.98 -6.94 -20.48
CA GLU A 156 -25.11 -7.45 -21.26
C GLU A 156 -26.27 -7.87 -20.36
N LEU A 157 -25.97 -8.56 -19.26
CA LEU A 157 -26.98 -8.92 -18.26
C LEU A 157 -27.66 -7.67 -17.70
N MET A 158 -26.90 -6.63 -17.32
CA MET A 158 -27.47 -5.36 -16.84
C MET A 158 -28.32 -4.67 -17.90
N ARG A 159 -27.98 -4.79 -19.19
CA ARG A 159 -28.80 -4.28 -20.31
C ARG A 159 -30.11 -5.08 -20.45
N ALA A 160 -30.05 -6.42 -20.33
CA ALA A 160 -31.23 -7.28 -20.36
C ALA A 160 -32.24 -6.92 -19.26
N TYR A 161 -31.76 -6.48 -18.10
CA TYR A 161 -32.58 -5.96 -17.00
C TYR A 161 -32.96 -4.48 -17.17
N ALA A 162 -32.71 -3.86 -18.32
CA ALA A 162 -32.98 -2.44 -18.58
C ALA A 162 -32.39 -1.50 -17.51
N ALA A 163 -31.24 -1.88 -16.90
CA ALA A 163 -30.62 -1.12 -15.82
C ALA A 163 -30.12 0.25 -16.31
N THR A 164 -30.43 1.29 -15.56
CA THR A 164 -29.94 2.65 -15.84
C THR A 164 -28.42 2.73 -15.61
N PRO A 165 -27.72 3.71 -16.22
CA PRO A 165 -26.27 3.90 -16.01
C PRO A 165 -25.88 4.05 -14.53
N GLY A 166 -26.72 4.69 -13.72
CA GLY A 166 -26.51 4.82 -12.28
C GLY A 166 -26.62 3.48 -11.52
N GLN A 167 -27.55 2.61 -11.92
CA GLN A 167 -27.69 1.27 -11.38
C GLN A 167 -26.48 0.40 -11.76
N VAL A 168 -26.02 0.46 -13.03
CA VAL A 168 -24.80 -0.22 -13.48
C VAL A 168 -23.59 0.24 -12.64
N LEU A 169 -23.45 1.54 -12.41
CA LEU A 169 -22.37 2.09 -11.61
C LEU A 169 -22.40 1.56 -10.17
N ARG A 170 -23.56 1.63 -9.51
CA ARG A 170 -23.70 1.27 -8.08
C ARG A 170 -23.68 -0.24 -7.84
N SER A 171 -24.30 -1.03 -8.71
CA SER A 171 -24.51 -2.47 -8.50
C SER A 171 -23.44 -3.34 -9.16
N LEU A 172 -22.73 -2.83 -10.17
CA LEU A 172 -21.72 -3.59 -10.89
C LEU A 172 -20.34 -2.94 -10.80
N THR A 173 -20.20 -1.70 -11.31
CA THR A 173 -18.87 -1.09 -11.50
C THR A 173 -18.17 -0.77 -10.17
N LEU A 174 -18.84 -0.07 -9.26
CA LEU A 174 -18.26 0.29 -7.95
C LEU A 174 -17.95 -0.95 -7.08
N PRO A 175 -18.83 -1.94 -6.96
CA PRO A 175 -18.51 -3.16 -6.23
C PRO A 175 -17.30 -3.92 -6.77
N THR A 176 -17.15 -3.99 -8.10
CA THR A 176 -16.02 -4.65 -8.75
C THR A 176 -14.73 -3.83 -8.60
N ALA A 177 -14.83 -2.50 -8.60
CA ALA A 177 -13.66 -1.62 -8.46
C ALA A 177 -13.15 -1.48 -7.01
N ARG A 178 -13.97 -1.71 -5.99
CA ARG A 178 -13.59 -1.53 -4.56
C ARG A 178 -12.27 -2.16 -4.17
N PRO A 179 -11.97 -3.45 -4.45
CA PRO A 179 -10.70 -4.05 -4.07
C PRO A 179 -9.51 -3.34 -4.74
N PHE A 180 -9.66 -2.90 -5.98
CA PHE A 180 -8.63 -2.17 -6.71
C PHE A 180 -8.38 -0.78 -6.10
N ILE A 181 -9.45 -0.04 -5.76
CA ILE A 181 -9.35 1.26 -5.10
C ILE A 181 -8.61 1.13 -3.78
N LEU A 182 -8.99 0.17 -2.94
CA LEU A 182 -8.36 -0.07 -1.64
C LEU A 182 -6.90 -0.50 -1.77
N THR A 183 -6.58 -1.35 -2.74
CA THR A 183 -5.19 -1.70 -3.06
C THR A 183 -4.39 -0.47 -3.50
N GLY A 184 -4.98 0.41 -4.32
CA GLY A 184 -4.38 1.68 -4.72
C GLY A 184 -4.06 2.57 -3.52
N ILE A 185 -5.02 2.74 -2.60
CA ILE A 185 -4.86 3.53 -1.36
C ILE A 185 -3.78 2.90 -0.45
N ARG A 186 -3.73 1.59 -0.33
CA ARG A 186 -2.71 0.90 0.46
C ARG A 186 -1.30 1.13 -0.09
N ILE A 187 -1.09 1.04 -1.39
CA ILE A 187 0.20 1.37 -2.02
C ILE A 187 0.53 2.85 -1.79
N ALA A 188 -0.45 3.73 -1.99
CA ALA A 188 -0.30 5.16 -1.82
C ALA A 188 0.04 5.56 -0.37
N SER A 189 -0.43 4.81 0.64
CA SER A 189 -0.20 5.13 2.05
C SER A 189 1.29 5.11 2.42
N SER A 190 2.04 4.11 1.96
CA SER A 190 3.48 4.05 2.16
C SER A 190 4.21 5.14 1.37
N LEU A 191 3.79 5.38 0.12
CA LEU A 191 4.38 6.42 -0.71
C LEU A 191 4.13 7.83 -0.16
N ALA A 192 2.98 8.09 0.45
CA ALA A 192 2.67 9.35 1.10
C ALA A 192 3.64 9.65 2.25
N VAL A 193 3.91 8.66 3.12
CA VAL A 193 4.86 8.82 4.23
C VAL A 193 6.27 9.04 3.71
N ILE A 194 6.73 8.21 2.75
CA ILE A 194 8.07 8.36 2.15
C ILE A 194 8.22 9.75 1.52
N SER A 195 7.21 10.20 0.78
CA SER A 195 7.26 11.49 0.08
C SER A 195 7.20 12.68 1.03
N ALA A 196 6.42 12.60 2.11
CA ALA A 196 6.42 13.61 3.17
C ALA A 196 7.79 13.70 3.85
N LEU A 197 8.41 12.55 4.21
CA LEU A 197 9.75 12.50 4.79
C LEU A 197 10.82 13.09 3.86
N VAL A 198 10.79 12.76 2.57
CA VAL A 198 11.72 13.31 1.58
C VAL A 198 11.54 14.82 1.45
N ALA A 199 10.28 15.28 1.38
CA ALA A 199 9.98 16.71 1.31
C ALA A 199 10.43 17.47 2.57
N GLU A 200 10.33 16.87 3.75
CA GLU A 200 10.82 17.43 5.01
C GLU A 200 12.36 17.43 5.08
N TYR A 201 13.00 16.36 4.61
CA TYR A 201 14.46 16.21 4.63
C TYR A 201 15.15 17.31 3.83
N PHE A 202 14.63 17.63 2.65
CA PHE A 202 15.16 18.68 1.77
C PHE A 202 14.53 20.06 1.99
N GLY A 203 13.48 20.13 2.82
CA GLY A 203 12.68 21.34 3.01
C GLY A 203 13.12 22.26 4.14
N GLY A 204 14.24 21.95 4.82
CA GLY A 204 14.75 22.76 5.91
C GLY A 204 14.15 22.44 7.30
N PRO A 205 14.66 23.08 8.38
CA PRO A 205 14.46 22.68 9.77
C PRO A 205 13.09 23.07 10.34
N ARG A 206 12.03 22.31 10.07
CA ARG A 206 10.70 22.62 10.59
C ARG A 206 9.91 21.40 11.08
N GLY A 207 10.48 20.68 12.04
CA GLY A 207 9.74 19.89 13.02
C GLY A 207 9.27 18.51 12.62
N GLY A 208 9.32 18.08 11.35
CA GLY A 208 8.97 16.71 10.95
C GLY A 208 10.15 15.74 11.10
N LEU A 209 9.87 14.45 11.04
CA LEU A 209 10.89 13.39 11.16
C LEU A 209 11.99 13.54 10.11
N GLY A 210 11.65 13.89 8.85
CA GLY A 210 12.62 14.09 7.78
C GLY A 210 13.59 15.25 8.08
N SER A 211 13.09 16.36 8.62
CA SER A 211 13.93 17.50 8.98
C SER A 211 14.81 17.21 10.21
N LEU A 212 14.33 16.44 11.17
CA LEU A 212 15.12 16.03 12.34
C LEU A 212 16.19 14.99 11.97
N ILE A 213 15.95 14.13 10.98
CA ILE A 213 17.00 13.25 10.42
C ILE A 213 18.11 14.11 9.80
N SER A 214 17.77 15.07 8.93
CA SER A 214 18.77 15.89 8.26
C SER A 214 19.56 16.76 9.22
N THR A 215 18.91 17.40 10.19
CA THR A 215 19.58 18.26 11.20
C THR A 215 20.45 17.46 12.17
N SER A 216 20.00 16.26 12.60
CA SER A 216 20.81 15.40 13.45
C SER A 216 22.03 14.84 12.71
N ALA A 217 21.89 14.48 11.44
CA ALA A 217 23.00 14.04 10.61
C ALA A 217 24.02 15.21 10.39
N ALA A 218 23.54 16.40 10.10
CA ALA A 218 24.37 17.59 9.92
C ALA A 218 25.15 17.98 11.19
N SER A 219 24.60 17.70 12.38
CA SER A 219 25.25 17.92 13.68
C SER A 219 26.09 16.73 14.16
N SER A 220 26.33 15.73 13.32
CA SER A 220 27.06 14.48 13.64
C SER A 220 26.44 13.66 14.78
N ALA A 221 25.15 13.88 15.09
CA ALA A 221 24.38 13.11 16.08
C ALA A 221 23.73 11.89 15.42
N TYR A 222 24.55 10.97 14.91
CA TYR A 222 24.07 9.87 14.05
C TYR A 222 23.15 8.90 14.76
N ALA A 223 23.39 8.55 16.03
CA ALA A 223 22.49 7.69 16.82
C ALA A 223 21.08 8.31 16.90
N ARG A 224 20.98 9.63 17.06
CA ARG A 224 19.72 10.37 17.06
C ARG A 224 19.07 10.38 15.67
N ALA A 225 19.85 10.59 14.61
CA ALA A 225 19.35 10.54 13.24
C ALA A 225 18.72 9.16 12.96
N TRP A 226 19.38 8.07 13.35
CA TRP A 226 18.88 6.71 13.23
C TRP A 226 17.64 6.45 14.09
N ALA A 227 17.53 7.04 15.28
CA ALA A 227 16.31 6.97 16.09
C ALA A 227 15.11 7.57 15.35
N TYR A 228 15.27 8.71 14.66
CA TYR A 228 14.21 9.28 13.80
C TYR A 228 13.93 8.44 12.57
N VAL A 229 14.92 7.76 11.99
CA VAL A 229 14.70 6.78 10.90
C VAL A 229 13.85 5.61 11.38
N VAL A 230 14.12 5.05 12.57
CA VAL A 230 13.31 3.98 13.16
C VAL A 230 11.87 4.44 13.37
N ALA A 231 11.67 5.65 13.90
CA ALA A 231 10.34 6.25 14.06
C ALA A 231 9.62 6.42 12.71
N SER A 232 10.35 6.79 11.66
CA SER A 232 9.82 6.94 10.30
C SER A 232 9.37 5.60 9.71
N ILE A 233 10.14 4.53 9.95
CA ILE A 233 9.76 3.16 9.55
C ILE A 233 8.49 2.73 10.30
N ALA A 234 8.41 2.99 11.60
CA ALA A 234 7.23 2.68 12.40
C ALA A 234 5.99 3.44 11.91
N LEU A 235 6.12 4.73 11.55
CA LEU A 235 5.04 5.53 10.96
C LEU A 235 4.59 4.97 9.61
N GLY A 236 5.51 4.63 8.72
CA GLY A 236 5.20 4.03 7.42
C GLY A 236 4.48 2.69 7.56
N LEU A 237 4.93 1.86 8.50
CA LEU A 237 4.28 0.58 8.81
C LEU A 237 2.89 0.78 9.41
N LEU A 238 2.70 1.77 10.27
CA LEU A 238 1.39 2.14 10.83
C LEU A 238 0.40 2.50 9.70
N PHE A 239 0.80 3.36 8.76
CA PHE A 239 -0.04 3.75 7.62
C PHE A 239 -0.40 2.56 6.74
N TYR A 240 0.58 1.70 6.44
CA TYR A 240 0.36 0.47 5.67
C TYR A 240 -0.61 -0.49 6.37
N LEU A 241 -0.40 -0.75 7.66
CA LEU A 241 -1.25 -1.65 8.43
C LEU A 241 -2.65 -1.09 8.64
N ALA A 242 -2.80 0.22 8.86
CA ALA A 242 -4.10 0.88 8.97
C ALA A 242 -4.91 0.76 7.68
N THR A 243 -4.28 1.00 6.52
CA THR A 243 -4.93 0.86 5.21
C THR A 243 -5.22 -0.61 4.87
N LEU A 244 -4.35 -1.55 5.24
CA LEU A 244 -4.59 -2.98 5.11
C LEU A 244 -5.76 -3.45 5.99
N ALA A 245 -5.86 -2.95 7.22
CA ALA A 245 -6.99 -3.23 8.10
C ALA A 245 -8.29 -2.68 7.53
N LEU A 246 -8.29 -1.45 7.01
CA LEU A 246 -9.43 -0.84 6.32
C LEU A 246 -9.87 -1.68 5.12
N GLU A 247 -8.93 -2.12 4.28
CA GLU A 247 -9.20 -3.01 3.14
C GLU A 247 -9.89 -4.30 3.60
N ARG A 248 -9.36 -4.96 4.63
CA ARG A 248 -9.94 -6.20 5.17
C ARG A 248 -11.33 -5.99 5.74
N LEU A 249 -11.57 -4.91 6.46
CA LEU A 249 -12.88 -4.58 7.04
C LEU A 249 -13.93 -4.33 5.96
N VAL A 250 -13.59 -3.53 4.93
CA VAL A 250 -14.51 -3.20 3.83
C VAL A 250 -14.83 -4.41 2.95
N LEU A 251 -13.86 -5.33 2.76
CA LEU A 251 -14.05 -6.51 1.90
C LEU A 251 -14.69 -7.70 2.64
N ARG A 252 -14.48 -7.85 3.97
CA ARG A 252 -15.08 -8.93 4.77
C ARG A 252 -16.62 -8.88 4.83
N GLY A 253 -17.22 -7.72 4.71
CA GLY A 253 -18.67 -7.55 4.77
C GLY A 253 -19.45 -8.26 3.65
N ARG A 254 -18.81 -8.93 2.69
CA ARG A 254 -19.44 -9.62 1.55
C ARG A 254 -19.28 -11.13 1.53
N GLY A 255 -18.41 -11.72 2.34
CA GLY A 255 -18.17 -13.18 2.33
C GLY A 255 -19.21 -14.01 3.10
N SER A 256 -20.17 -13.37 3.79
CA SER A 256 -21.13 -14.09 4.64
C SER A 256 -22.42 -14.50 3.92
N GLY A 257 -22.68 -14.04 2.68
CA GLY A 257 -23.93 -14.30 1.95
C GLY A 257 -23.94 -15.53 1.03
N ASP A 258 -22.76 -16.10 0.70
CA ASP A 258 -22.65 -17.08 -0.39
C ASP A 258 -22.42 -18.54 0.09
N ARG A 259 -22.47 -18.80 1.40
CA ARG A 259 -22.23 -20.15 1.93
C ARG A 259 -23.49 -20.98 2.22
N THR A 260 -24.69 -20.47 1.93
CA THR A 260 -25.95 -21.18 2.27
C THR A 260 -26.73 -21.67 1.06
N SER A 261 -26.23 -21.53 -0.18
CA SER A 261 -26.96 -22.02 -1.38
C SER A 261 -26.26 -23.14 -2.14
N GLY A 262 -25.40 -23.90 -1.51
CA GLY A 262 -24.75 -25.05 -2.15
C GLY A 262 -24.97 -26.32 -1.37
N ALA A 263 -25.96 -27.14 -1.77
CA ALA A 263 -26.06 -28.58 -1.64
C ALA A 263 -27.41 -29.07 -1.13
N ARG A 264 -28.37 -29.12 -1.99
CA ARG A 264 -29.35 -30.22 -1.99
C ARG A 264 -29.50 -30.73 -3.42
N THR A 265 -28.63 -31.63 -3.82
CA THR A 265 -28.91 -32.57 -4.92
C THR A 265 -29.80 -33.67 -4.40
N PRO A 266 -31.02 -33.85 -4.93
CA PRO A 266 -31.80 -35.02 -4.62
C PRO A 266 -31.17 -36.21 -5.32
N GLY A 267 -30.87 -37.26 -4.57
CA GLY A 267 -30.37 -38.51 -5.07
C GLY A 267 -31.35 -39.16 -6.06
N THR A 268 -30.90 -39.34 -7.27
CA THR A 268 -31.55 -40.28 -8.22
C THR A 268 -31.01 -41.65 -7.94
N ARG A 269 -31.88 -42.47 -7.28
CA ARG A 269 -31.79 -43.93 -7.28
C ARG A 269 -32.02 -44.38 -8.72
N THR A 270 -31.05 -45.04 -9.33
CA THR A 270 -31.31 -45.95 -10.46
C THR A 270 -30.95 -47.35 -10.05
N THR A 271 -32.01 -48.13 -9.83
CA THR A 271 -32.00 -49.57 -9.82
C THR A 271 -32.11 -50.08 -11.26
N GLY A 272 -31.41 -51.17 -11.57
CA GLY A 272 -31.82 -52.08 -12.62
C GLY A 272 -30.80 -52.38 -13.71
N THR A 273 -30.04 -53.44 -13.48
CA THR A 273 -29.96 -54.69 -14.25
C THR A 273 -29.99 -54.63 -15.78
N SER A 274 -28.94 -55.08 -16.43
CA SER A 274 -28.86 -56.36 -17.18
C SER A 274 -27.74 -56.34 -18.22
N THR A 275 -26.87 -57.31 -18.06
CA THR A 275 -26.18 -58.14 -19.04
C THR A 275 -26.57 -58.00 -20.53
N VAL A 276 -25.55 -58.06 -21.41
CA VAL A 276 -25.37 -58.95 -22.57
C VAL A 276 -24.23 -58.36 -23.44
N SER A 277 -23.02 -59.02 -23.44
CA SER A 277 -22.51 -59.88 -24.50
C SER A 277 -21.93 -59.23 -25.75
N THR A 278 -20.61 -59.38 -25.84
CA THR A 278 -19.79 -59.76 -27.03
C THR A 278 -20.13 -59.19 -28.42
N THR A 279 -19.20 -58.54 -29.09
CA THR A 279 -18.58 -59.13 -30.29
C THR A 279 -17.39 -58.24 -30.75
N SER A 280 -16.27 -58.87 -30.97
CA SER A 280 -15.07 -58.45 -31.67
C SER A 280 -15.35 -58.13 -33.14
N THR A 281 -14.71 -57.11 -33.72
CA THR A 281 -14.25 -57.19 -35.11
C THR A 281 -13.11 -56.19 -35.31
N THR A 282 -11.94 -56.74 -35.52
CA THR A 282 -10.76 -56.19 -36.18
C THR A 282 -11.11 -55.86 -37.64
N VAL A 283 -10.68 -54.68 -38.15
CA VAL A 283 -10.13 -54.59 -39.53
C VAL A 283 -9.24 -53.35 -39.63
N SER A 284 -8.04 -53.60 -40.10
CA SER A 284 -6.99 -52.68 -40.56
C SER A 284 -7.41 -51.87 -41.79
N HIS A 285 -6.98 -50.60 -41.84
CA HIS A 285 -6.16 -50.04 -42.92
C HIS A 285 -5.55 -48.72 -42.44
#